data_029e0c616550570284cee546a2e462f6
#
_entry.id   029e0c616550570284cee546a2e462f6
#
_cell.length_a   1.000
_cell.length_b   1.000
_cell.length_c   1.000
_cell.angle_alpha   90.00
_cell.angle_beta   90.00
_cell.angle_gamma   90.00
#
_symmetry.space_group_name_H-M   'P 1'
#
loop_
_entity.id
_entity.type
_entity.pdbx_description
1 polymer ?
#
loop_
_entity_poly.entity_id
_entity_poly.type
_entity_poly.pdbx_seq_one_letter_code
_entity_poly.pdbx_strand_id
1 'polypeptide(L)'
;MKKNLLTIALALLTATGCTAALKSDTFTTKNGKEVKITCIKHASIQIEYDDLQIQVDPVIDGAKPITDYTQFPKANIILVTHEHHDHFDRDAISMLKMPATAVYLTNSIYSMYHNGFVMRNGESISYRDDVTIEAVPAYNTTEGREQFHPKGRDNGYVLTLDGLRIYIAGDTEDIPEMAQLKDIDIAFLPCNQPYTMTVDQLVKAANTIKPKVLFPYHYSETPIAQVRLKMVGSNVKVLIRDYK
;
A
#
# COMPACT_ATOMS: atom_id res chain seq x y z
N MET A 1 53.86 -37.23 34.75
CA MET A 1 53.53 -35.85 34.30
C MET A 1 52.34 -35.92 33.34
N LYS A 2 51.14 -35.59 33.81
CA LYS A 2 49.92 -35.58 32.97
C LYS A 2 49.69 -34.17 32.48
N LYS A 3 49.71 -33.93 31.16
CA LYS A 3 49.37 -32.63 30.54
C LYS A 3 47.87 -32.54 30.38
N ASN A 4 47.28 -31.59 31.09
CA ASN A 4 45.88 -31.25 30.89
C ASN A 4 45.75 -30.33 29.65
N LEU A 5 45.09 -30.80 28.62
CA LEU A 5 44.61 -29.94 27.51
C LEU A 5 43.36 -29.24 27.96
N LEU A 6 43.42 -27.93 28.02
CA LEU A 6 42.26 -27.05 28.24
C LEU A 6 41.60 -26.79 26.88
N THR A 7 40.44 -27.39 26.65
CA THR A 7 39.62 -27.14 25.44
C THR A 7 38.80 -25.90 25.68
N ILE A 8 39.13 -24.81 25.00
CA ILE A 8 38.30 -23.56 24.99
C ILE A 8 37.21 -23.76 23.96
N ALA A 9 35.99 -23.94 24.43
CA ALA A 9 34.80 -23.93 23.58
C ALA A 9 34.44 -22.48 23.25
N LEU A 10 34.64 -22.08 21.99
CA LEU A 10 34.19 -20.78 21.45
C LEU A 10 32.67 -20.87 21.18
N ALA A 11 31.86 -20.28 22.06
CA ALA A 11 30.45 -20.14 21.83
C ALA A 11 30.22 -19.06 20.77
N LEU A 12 29.82 -19.48 19.57
CA LEU A 12 29.29 -18.56 18.55
C LEU A 12 27.93 -18.03 19.05
N LEU A 13 27.88 -16.79 19.53
CA LEU A 13 26.62 -16.07 19.68
C LEU A 13 26.10 -15.71 18.28
N THR A 14 25.15 -16.49 17.78
CA THR A 14 24.31 -16.06 16.65
C THR A 14 23.37 -14.99 17.17
N ALA A 15 23.65 -13.73 16.85
CA ALA A 15 22.71 -12.65 17.03
C ALA A 15 21.52 -12.89 16.08
N THR A 16 20.47 -13.56 16.56
CA THR A 16 19.17 -13.58 15.88
C THR A 16 18.61 -12.17 15.99
N GLY A 17 18.80 -11.36 14.96
CA GLY A 17 18.13 -10.08 14.80
C GLY A 17 16.61 -10.36 14.82
N CYS A 18 15.95 -9.97 15.90
CA CYS A 18 14.50 -10.01 16.00
C CYS A 18 13.97 -8.92 15.07
N THR A 19 13.74 -9.23 13.79
CA THR A 19 12.94 -8.37 12.92
C THR A 19 11.52 -8.43 13.49
N ALA A 20 11.02 -7.29 13.99
CA ALA A 20 9.64 -7.21 14.44
C ALA A 20 8.73 -7.74 13.30
N ALA A 21 7.87 -8.70 13.61
CA ALA A 21 6.95 -9.25 12.62
C ALA A 21 6.07 -8.12 12.08
N LEU A 22 5.90 -8.06 10.75
CA LEU A 22 5.04 -7.11 10.10
C LEU A 22 3.61 -7.24 10.63
N LYS A 23 2.96 -6.11 10.85
CA LYS A 23 1.61 -6.08 11.40
C LYS A 23 0.58 -6.34 10.30
N SER A 24 -0.27 -7.34 10.53
CA SER A 24 -1.39 -7.68 9.65
C SER A 24 -2.73 -7.45 10.35
N ASP A 25 -3.74 -7.13 9.56
CA ASP A 25 -5.14 -7.04 9.97
C ASP A 25 -5.98 -7.96 9.08
N THR A 26 -6.97 -8.62 9.70
CA THR A 26 -7.86 -9.53 9.00
C THR A 26 -9.26 -8.93 8.88
N PHE A 27 -9.84 -9.05 7.70
CA PHE A 27 -11.19 -8.63 7.35
C PHE A 27 -11.96 -9.78 6.73
N THR A 28 -13.27 -9.62 6.64
CA THR A 28 -14.16 -10.65 6.08
C THR A 28 -14.95 -10.07 4.92
N THR A 29 -14.99 -10.78 3.81
CA THR A 29 -15.78 -10.42 2.62
C THR A 29 -17.29 -10.61 2.88
N LYS A 30 -18.13 -10.24 1.91
CA LYS A 30 -19.60 -10.42 2.01
C LYS A 30 -20.00 -11.87 2.16
N ASN A 31 -19.27 -12.81 1.56
CA ASN A 31 -19.56 -14.25 1.64
C ASN A 31 -18.73 -14.99 2.70
N GLY A 32 -18.06 -14.26 3.61
CA GLY A 32 -17.39 -14.84 4.77
C GLY A 32 -15.95 -15.30 4.51
N LYS A 33 -15.35 -14.98 3.36
CA LYS A 33 -13.94 -15.28 3.08
C LYS A 33 -13.02 -14.31 3.82
N GLU A 34 -11.85 -14.78 4.21
CA GLU A 34 -10.83 -13.97 4.87
C GLU A 34 -10.04 -13.13 3.85
N VAL A 35 -9.77 -11.87 4.22
CA VAL A 35 -8.81 -10.98 3.56
C VAL A 35 -7.83 -10.51 4.60
N LYS A 36 -6.56 -10.87 4.43
CA LYS A 36 -5.48 -10.43 5.32
C LYS A 36 -4.69 -9.32 4.66
N ILE A 37 -4.53 -8.21 5.36
CA ILE A 37 -3.78 -7.03 4.89
C ILE A 37 -2.57 -6.83 5.77
N THR A 38 -1.38 -6.85 5.17
CA THR A 38 -0.11 -6.62 5.85
C THR A 38 0.45 -5.27 5.44
N CYS A 39 0.67 -4.42 6.43
CA CYS A 39 1.34 -3.14 6.27
C CYS A 39 2.84 -3.37 6.23
N ILE A 40 3.48 -3.13 5.08
CA ILE A 40 4.91 -3.40 4.92
C ILE A 40 5.71 -2.17 5.33
N LYS A 41 5.54 -1.06 4.63
CA LYS A 41 6.15 0.23 4.91
C LYS A 41 5.56 1.31 4.00
N HIS A 42 5.66 2.56 4.39
CA HIS A 42 5.35 3.73 3.57
C HIS A 42 4.01 3.60 2.81
N ALA A 43 4.04 3.24 1.52
CA ALA A 43 2.87 2.93 0.70
C ALA A 43 2.77 1.45 0.31
N SER A 44 3.75 0.62 0.72
CA SER A 44 3.79 -0.79 0.34
C SER A 44 2.84 -1.63 1.20
N ILE A 45 1.93 -2.34 0.53
CA ILE A 45 0.88 -3.16 1.17
C ILE A 45 0.86 -4.55 0.52
N GLN A 46 0.76 -5.61 1.33
CA GLN A 46 0.41 -6.94 0.86
C GLN A 46 -1.05 -7.26 1.24
N ILE A 47 -1.79 -7.82 0.30
CA ILE A 47 -3.16 -8.30 0.50
C ILE A 47 -3.22 -9.76 0.09
N GLU A 48 -3.66 -10.60 1.03
CA GLU A 48 -3.88 -12.03 0.83
C GLU A 48 -5.38 -12.30 0.80
N TYR A 49 -5.86 -12.91 -0.26
CA TYR A 49 -7.27 -13.25 -0.43
C TYR A 49 -7.39 -14.59 -1.15
N ASP A 50 -7.93 -15.61 -0.46
CA ASP A 50 -8.04 -16.97 -1.01
C ASP A 50 -6.63 -17.47 -1.46
N ASP A 51 -6.47 -17.84 -2.71
CA ASP A 51 -5.20 -18.22 -3.34
C ASP A 51 -4.41 -17.02 -3.94
N LEU A 52 -4.94 -15.80 -3.83
CA LEU A 52 -4.32 -14.60 -4.40
C LEU A 52 -3.38 -13.91 -3.43
N GLN A 53 -2.20 -13.58 -3.97
CA GLN A 53 -1.22 -12.70 -3.36
C GLN A 53 -1.17 -11.40 -4.17
N ILE A 54 -1.54 -10.29 -3.55
CA ILE A 54 -1.60 -8.97 -4.19
C ILE A 54 -0.60 -8.07 -3.50
N GLN A 55 0.23 -7.38 -4.28
CA GLN A 55 1.20 -6.40 -3.78
C GLN A 55 0.85 -5.02 -4.33
N VAL A 56 1.00 -4.00 -3.50
CA VAL A 56 0.81 -2.60 -3.90
C VAL A 56 2.10 -1.85 -3.62
N ASP A 57 2.55 -1.09 -4.59
CA ASP A 57 3.74 -0.22 -4.54
C ASP A 57 4.94 -0.89 -3.83
N PRO A 58 5.40 -2.07 -4.29
CA PRO A 58 6.52 -2.75 -3.67
C PRO A 58 7.84 -2.04 -3.97
N VAL A 59 8.59 -1.64 -2.93
CA VAL A 59 9.91 -1.01 -3.05
C VAL A 59 10.90 -1.58 -2.04
N ILE A 60 12.17 -1.76 -2.43
CA ILE A 60 13.23 -2.29 -1.58
C ILE A 60 13.74 -1.21 -0.63
N ASP A 61 14.25 -0.08 -1.16
CA ASP A 61 14.92 0.97 -0.42
C ASP A 61 14.38 2.39 -0.65
N GLY A 62 13.45 2.57 -1.58
CA GLY A 62 12.79 3.85 -1.86
C GLY A 62 12.13 4.50 -0.62
N ALA A 63 11.81 3.68 0.39
CA ALA A 63 11.37 4.08 1.71
C ALA A 63 11.94 3.17 2.79
N LYS A 64 12.01 3.62 4.05
CA LYS A 64 12.49 2.81 5.18
C LYS A 64 11.36 1.95 5.78
N PRO A 65 11.66 0.79 6.37
CA PRO A 65 12.96 0.09 6.35
C PRO A 65 13.27 -0.53 4.97
N ILE A 66 14.54 -0.88 4.72
CA ILE A 66 14.92 -1.70 3.56
C ILE A 66 14.20 -3.05 3.66
N THR A 67 13.52 -3.45 2.58
CA THR A 67 12.66 -4.64 2.56
C THR A 67 13.23 -5.70 1.63
N ASP A 68 13.37 -6.91 2.14
CA ASP A 68 13.75 -8.08 1.33
C ASP A 68 12.49 -8.81 0.84
N TYR A 69 12.08 -8.54 -0.41
CA TYR A 69 10.90 -9.16 -1.01
C TYR A 69 11.09 -10.64 -1.37
N THR A 70 12.28 -11.21 -1.23
CA THR A 70 12.46 -12.67 -1.36
C THR A 70 11.80 -13.45 -0.22
N GLN A 71 11.50 -12.77 0.89
CA GLN A 71 10.82 -13.34 2.05
C GLN A 71 9.29 -13.34 1.91
N PHE A 72 8.76 -12.72 0.85
CA PHE A 72 7.32 -12.65 0.59
C PHE A 72 6.91 -13.74 -0.43
N PRO A 73 5.66 -14.22 -0.38
CA PRO A 73 5.13 -15.09 -1.40
C PRO A 73 5.11 -14.35 -2.76
N LYS A 74 5.24 -15.11 -3.84
CA LYS A 74 5.13 -14.57 -5.20
C LYS A 74 3.74 -14.00 -5.42
N ALA A 75 3.67 -12.85 -6.11
CA ALA A 75 2.42 -12.14 -6.34
C ALA A 75 1.68 -12.66 -7.59
N ASN A 76 0.37 -12.76 -7.47
CA ASN A 76 -0.53 -12.94 -8.62
C ASN A 76 -0.83 -11.59 -9.29
N ILE A 77 -0.97 -10.54 -8.47
CA ILE A 77 -1.27 -9.17 -8.91
C ILE A 77 -0.28 -8.21 -8.25
N ILE A 78 0.25 -7.28 -9.03
CA ILE A 78 1.02 -6.13 -8.53
C ILE A 78 0.34 -4.87 -9.04
N LEU A 79 -0.04 -3.97 -8.14
CA LEU A 79 -0.58 -2.65 -8.45
C LEU A 79 0.49 -1.60 -8.19
N VAL A 80 0.77 -0.73 -9.16
CA VAL A 80 1.71 0.38 -8.99
C VAL A 80 0.99 1.68 -9.30
N THR A 81 0.95 2.57 -8.31
CA THR A 81 0.15 3.80 -8.36
C THR A 81 0.78 4.87 -9.26
N HIS A 82 2.10 5.06 -9.18
CA HIS A 82 2.84 6.05 -9.97
C HIS A 82 4.36 5.78 -9.99
N GLU A 83 5.11 6.60 -10.75
CA GLU A 83 6.52 6.33 -11.07
C GLU A 83 7.55 6.77 -10.02
N HIS A 84 7.18 7.42 -8.93
CA HIS A 84 8.15 7.86 -7.92
C HIS A 84 8.86 6.66 -7.29
N HIS A 85 10.13 6.87 -6.90
CA HIS A 85 11.03 5.80 -6.44
C HIS A 85 10.60 5.11 -5.14
N ASP A 86 9.73 5.74 -4.37
CA ASP A 86 9.12 5.23 -3.14
C ASP A 86 7.81 4.45 -3.38
N HIS A 87 7.38 4.31 -4.66
CA HIS A 87 6.22 3.53 -5.11
C HIS A 87 6.55 2.54 -6.22
N PHE A 88 7.55 2.83 -7.05
CA PHE A 88 7.93 1.98 -8.19
C PHE A 88 9.38 1.53 -8.09
N ASP A 89 9.59 0.22 -7.94
CA ASP A 89 10.90 -0.43 -7.90
C ASP A 89 10.89 -1.70 -8.76
N ARG A 90 11.71 -1.69 -9.82
CA ARG A 90 11.81 -2.81 -10.78
C ARG A 90 12.33 -4.08 -10.12
N ASP A 91 13.26 -3.95 -9.18
CA ASP A 91 13.90 -5.09 -8.53
C ASP A 91 12.93 -5.72 -7.52
N ALA A 92 12.17 -4.93 -6.76
CA ALA A 92 11.09 -5.42 -5.92
C ALA A 92 10.04 -6.19 -6.73
N ILE A 93 9.59 -5.61 -7.85
CA ILE A 93 8.65 -6.27 -8.77
C ILE A 93 9.25 -7.58 -9.29
N SER A 94 10.53 -7.59 -9.70
CA SER A 94 11.21 -8.79 -10.19
C SER A 94 11.29 -9.89 -9.15
N MET A 95 11.54 -9.53 -7.88
CA MET A 95 11.56 -10.48 -6.76
C MET A 95 10.19 -11.10 -6.50
N LEU A 96 9.10 -10.38 -6.73
CA LEU A 96 7.74 -10.83 -6.48
C LEU A 96 7.10 -11.57 -7.67
N LYS A 97 7.56 -11.30 -8.90
CA LYS A 97 6.95 -11.85 -10.12
C LYS A 97 7.16 -13.35 -10.30
N MET A 98 6.16 -13.97 -10.90
CA MET A 98 6.19 -15.24 -11.62
C MET A 98 5.65 -15.01 -13.05
N PRO A 99 5.77 -15.96 -13.99
CA PRO A 99 5.32 -15.78 -15.38
C PRO A 99 3.86 -15.34 -15.52
N ALA A 100 2.99 -15.76 -14.61
CA ALA A 100 1.56 -15.45 -14.61
C ALA A 100 1.19 -14.18 -13.84
N THR A 101 2.15 -13.45 -13.25
CA THR A 101 1.86 -12.23 -12.48
C THR A 101 1.35 -11.12 -13.38
N ALA A 102 0.18 -10.59 -13.08
CA ALA A 102 -0.35 -9.38 -13.71
C ALA A 102 0.19 -8.14 -12.97
N VAL A 103 0.90 -7.26 -13.67
CA VAL A 103 1.39 -5.98 -13.14
C VAL A 103 0.56 -4.87 -13.76
N TYR A 104 -0.28 -4.20 -12.98
CA TYR A 104 -1.07 -3.04 -13.40
C TYR A 104 -0.37 -1.75 -12.98
N LEU A 105 -0.27 -0.79 -13.88
CA LEU A 105 0.55 0.40 -13.72
C LEU A 105 0.05 1.55 -14.59
N THR A 106 0.62 2.74 -14.41
CA THR A 106 0.29 3.92 -15.20
C THR A 106 1.02 3.93 -16.55
N ASN A 107 0.56 4.78 -17.48
CA ASN A 107 1.24 4.95 -18.77
C ASN A 107 2.65 5.54 -18.61
N SER A 108 2.89 6.38 -17.59
CA SER A 108 4.21 6.94 -17.30
C SER A 108 5.20 5.85 -16.90
N ILE A 109 4.80 4.91 -16.03
CA ILE A 109 5.63 3.76 -15.65
C ILE A 109 5.87 2.86 -16.86
N TYR A 110 4.83 2.57 -17.66
CA TYR A 110 4.97 1.71 -18.85
C TYR A 110 5.99 2.27 -19.84
N SER A 111 6.02 3.59 -20.02
CA SER A 111 6.96 4.26 -20.94
C SER A 111 8.43 4.05 -20.58
N MET A 112 8.75 3.75 -19.31
CA MET A 112 10.11 3.49 -18.84
C MET A 112 10.39 2.01 -18.53
N TYR A 113 9.36 1.25 -18.16
CA TYR A 113 9.49 -0.15 -17.72
C TYR A 113 9.24 -1.15 -18.84
N HIS A 114 8.39 -0.78 -19.81
CA HIS A 114 8.00 -1.57 -20.98
C HIS A 114 7.47 -2.98 -20.67
N ASN A 115 6.85 -3.14 -19.48
CA ASN A 115 6.28 -4.40 -19.02
C ASN A 115 5.06 -4.13 -18.14
N GLY A 116 4.07 -5.02 -18.18
CA GLY A 116 2.81 -4.88 -17.43
C GLY A 116 1.65 -4.40 -18.29
N PHE A 117 0.53 -4.10 -17.62
CA PHE A 117 -0.73 -3.66 -18.23
C PHE A 117 -1.01 -2.23 -17.79
N VAL A 118 -1.15 -1.33 -18.76
CA VAL A 118 -1.52 0.06 -18.47
C VAL A 118 -2.98 0.12 -18.05
N MET A 119 -3.25 0.77 -16.91
CA MET A 119 -4.58 1.21 -16.52
C MET A 119 -4.63 2.74 -16.44
N ARG A 120 -5.71 3.32 -16.96
CA ARG A 120 -5.98 4.76 -16.92
C ARG A 120 -7.10 5.06 -15.94
N ASN A 121 -7.14 6.27 -15.41
CA ASN A 121 -8.24 6.71 -14.55
C ASN A 121 -9.59 6.43 -15.21
N GLY A 122 -10.50 5.75 -14.49
CA GLY A 122 -11.84 5.36 -14.95
C GLY A 122 -11.90 3.96 -15.59
N GLU A 123 -10.76 3.30 -15.84
CA GLU A 123 -10.75 1.93 -16.35
C GLU A 123 -10.99 0.92 -15.22
N SER A 124 -11.67 -0.18 -15.55
CA SER A 124 -11.97 -1.29 -14.65
C SER A 124 -11.70 -2.62 -15.32
N ILE A 125 -11.14 -3.56 -14.57
CA ILE A 125 -10.81 -4.90 -15.02
C ILE A 125 -11.46 -5.91 -14.07
N SER A 126 -12.18 -6.90 -14.60
CA SER A 126 -12.52 -8.12 -13.89
C SER A 126 -11.34 -9.09 -14.01
N TYR A 127 -10.56 -9.25 -12.94
CA TYR A 127 -9.45 -10.20 -12.90
C TYR A 127 -9.97 -11.64 -12.83
N ARG A 128 -11.04 -11.84 -12.05
CA ARG A 128 -11.88 -13.05 -12.00
C ARG A 128 -13.28 -12.66 -11.46
N ASP A 129 -14.22 -13.56 -11.43
CA ASP A 129 -15.62 -13.26 -11.12
C ASP A 129 -15.83 -12.53 -9.78
N ASP A 130 -15.00 -12.82 -8.78
CA ASP A 130 -15.05 -12.22 -7.45
C ASP A 130 -13.97 -11.14 -7.19
N VAL A 131 -13.17 -10.80 -8.22
CA VAL A 131 -12.05 -9.82 -8.08
C VAL A 131 -12.10 -8.79 -9.19
N THR A 132 -12.33 -7.52 -8.83
CA THR A 132 -12.32 -6.38 -9.74
C THR A 132 -11.30 -5.33 -9.29
N ILE A 133 -10.62 -4.73 -10.25
CA ILE A 133 -9.64 -3.65 -10.06
C ILE A 133 -10.13 -2.44 -10.84
N GLU A 134 -10.36 -1.32 -10.17
CA GLU A 134 -10.74 -0.04 -10.78
C GLU A 134 -9.59 0.95 -10.59
N ALA A 135 -9.10 1.58 -11.65
CA ALA A 135 -8.17 2.69 -11.56
C ALA A 135 -8.93 4.00 -11.41
N VAL A 136 -8.64 4.75 -10.36
CA VAL A 136 -9.27 6.02 -10.05
C VAL A 136 -8.24 7.15 -10.03
N PRO A 137 -8.63 8.44 -10.20
CA PRO A 137 -7.69 9.55 -10.19
C PRO A 137 -6.93 9.67 -8.86
N ALA A 138 -5.64 10.00 -8.96
CA ALA A 138 -4.80 10.44 -7.86
C ALA A 138 -4.00 11.66 -8.35
N TYR A 139 -4.12 12.81 -7.65
CA TYR A 139 -3.41 14.04 -8.03
C TYR A 139 -3.46 15.11 -6.93
N ASN A 140 -2.62 16.13 -7.06
CA ASN A 140 -2.62 17.30 -6.18
C ASN A 140 -3.42 18.46 -6.78
N THR A 141 -4.08 19.23 -5.90
CA THR A 141 -4.94 20.37 -6.25
C THR A 141 -4.45 21.68 -5.67
N THR A 142 -3.54 21.67 -4.69
CA THR A 142 -2.97 22.85 -4.07
C THR A 142 -2.02 23.56 -5.04
N GLU A 143 -2.21 24.85 -5.26
CA GLU A 143 -1.35 25.68 -6.12
C GLU A 143 0.13 25.50 -5.74
N GLY A 144 0.96 25.23 -6.75
CA GLY A 144 2.40 24.99 -6.61
C GLY A 144 2.75 23.56 -6.13
N ARG A 145 1.79 22.64 -6.00
CA ARG A 145 2.02 21.23 -5.65
C ARG A 145 1.60 20.25 -6.73
N GLU A 146 0.89 20.72 -7.75
CA GLU A 146 0.39 19.90 -8.85
C GLU A 146 1.52 19.21 -9.62
N GLN A 147 2.75 19.78 -9.60
CA GLN A 147 3.91 19.17 -10.25
C GLN A 147 4.34 17.86 -9.61
N PHE A 148 4.06 17.62 -8.32
CA PHE A 148 4.37 16.35 -7.67
C PHE A 148 3.49 15.23 -8.23
N HIS A 149 2.18 15.50 -8.32
CA HIS A 149 1.18 14.54 -8.79
C HIS A 149 0.20 15.26 -9.72
N PRO A 150 0.54 15.41 -11.02
CA PRO A 150 -0.32 16.10 -11.98
C PRO A 150 -1.56 15.28 -12.30
N LYS A 151 -2.69 15.97 -12.50
CA LYS A 151 -3.97 15.34 -12.83
C LYS A 151 -3.89 14.48 -14.10
N GLY A 152 -4.36 13.23 -14.00
CA GLY A 152 -4.46 12.29 -15.13
C GLY A 152 -3.20 11.45 -15.38
N ARG A 153 -2.13 11.63 -14.58
CA ARG A 153 -0.91 10.82 -14.68
C ARG A 153 -0.95 9.58 -13.78
N ASP A 154 -1.36 9.76 -12.53
CA ASP A 154 -1.25 8.77 -11.46
C ASP A 154 -2.58 8.08 -11.18
N ASN A 155 -2.53 6.88 -10.64
CA ASN A 155 -3.69 6.11 -10.24
C ASN A 155 -3.76 5.92 -8.72
N GLY A 156 -4.97 6.06 -8.16
CA GLY A 156 -5.39 5.24 -7.05
C GLY A 156 -6.07 3.98 -7.57
N TYR A 157 -6.34 3.01 -6.70
CA TYR A 157 -7.06 1.79 -7.07
C TYR A 157 -8.21 1.51 -6.11
N VAL A 158 -9.34 1.04 -6.64
CA VAL A 158 -10.36 0.36 -5.84
C VAL A 158 -10.32 -1.12 -6.18
N LEU A 159 -9.92 -1.92 -5.21
CA LEU A 159 -9.88 -3.37 -5.30
C LEU A 159 -11.14 -3.92 -4.63
N THR A 160 -11.94 -4.68 -5.39
CA THR A 160 -13.10 -5.38 -4.86
C THR A 160 -12.82 -6.87 -4.77
N LEU A 161 -12.90 -7.43 -3.57
CA LEU A 161 -12.66 -8.85 -3.27
C LEU A 161 -13.95 -9.44 -2.69
N ASP A 162 -14.70 -10.21 -3.48
CA ASP A 162 -15.95 -10.82 -3.05
C ASP A 162 -16.88 -9.80 -2.32
N GLY A 163 -16.97 -8.61 -2.90
CA GLY A 163 -17.77 -7.49 -2.40
C GLY A 163 -17.16 -6.67 -1.27
N LEU A 164 -15.99 -7.00 -0.72
CA LEU A 164 -15.20 -6.13 0.15
C LEU A 164 -14.44 -5.11 -0.73
N ARG A 165 -14.70 -3.82 -0.55
CA ARG A 165 -14.12 -2.75 -1.36
C ARG A 165 -13.00 -2.03 -0.62
N ILE A 166 -11.80 -2.06 -1.19
CA ILE A 166 -10.57 -1.49 -0.63
C ILE A 166 -10.12 -0.36 -1.55
N TYR A 167 -10.13 0.88 -1.08
CA TYR A 167 -9.57 2.04 -1.79
C TYR A 167 -8.15 2.29 -1.33
N ILE A 168 -7.22 2.30 -2.27
CA ILE A 168 -5.81 2.63 -2.10
C ILE A 168 -5.57 3.90 -2.90
N ALA A 169 -5.38 5.02 -2.21
CA ALA A 169 -5.43 6.33 -2.84
C ALA A 169 -4.22 6.63 -3.74
N GLY A 170 -3.06 5.99 -3.51
CA GLY A 170 -1.79 6.47 -4.06
C GLY A 170 -1.45 7.83 -3.47
N ASP A 171 -0.58 8.57 -4.13
CA ASP A 171 -0.24 9.92 -3.73
C ASP A 171 -1.23 10.92 -4.34
N THR A 172 -1.98 11.57 -3.48
CA THR A 172 -3.06 12.49 -3.85
C THR A 172 -3.38 13.46 -2.72
N GLU A 173 -3.99 14.59 -3.05
CA GLU A 173 -4.75 15.39 -2.10
C GLU A 173 -6.23 14.98 -2.06
N ASP A 174 -7.07 15.68 -1.30
CA ASP A 174 -8.51 15.45 -1.14
C ASP A 174 -9.31 15.91 -2.37
N ILE A 175 -9.19 15.18 -3.45
CA ILE A 175 -9.76 15.51 -4.75
C ILE A 175 -11.29 15.34 -4.81
N PRO A 176 -12.02 16.12 -5.66
CA PRO A 176 -13.47 16.05 -5.77
C PRO A 176 -14.03 14.68 -6.15
N GLU A 177 -13.28 13.92 -6.95
CA GLU A 177 -13.66 12.58 -7.42
C GLU A 177 -13.83 11.57 -6.28
N MET A 178 -13.23 11.81 -5.10
CA MET A 178 -13.44 10.97 -3.90
C MET A 178 -14.91 10.90 -3.45
N ALA A 179 -15.74 11.93 -3.79
CA ALA A 179 -17.17 11.90 -3.51
C ALA A 179 -17.95 10.87 -4.36
N GLN A 180 -17.34 10.37 -5.43
CA GLN A 180 -17.93 9.36 -6.30
C GLN A 180 -17.64 7.93 -5.80
N LEU A 181 -16.67 7.75 -4.91
CA LEU A 181 -16.36 6.45 -4.31
C LEU A 181 -17.52 6.02 -3.40
N LYS A 182 -18.10 4.87 -3.67
CA LYS A 182 -19.26 4.34 -2.93
C LYS A 182 -18.91 3.02 -2.24
N ASP A 183 -19.52 2.81 -1.10
CA ASP A 183 -19.46 1.55 -0.35
C ASP A 183 -18.02 1.08 -0.07
N ILE A 184 -17.10 2.01 0.23
CA ILE A 184 -15.73 1.70 0.58
C ILE A 184 -15.70 1.11 1.99
N ASP A 185 -15.21 -0.11 2.11
CA ASP A 185 -15.05 -0.78 3.40
C ASP A 185 -13.73 -0.35 4.07
N ILE A 186 -12.65 -0.28 3.28
CA ILE A 186 -11.31 0.05 3.76
C ILE A 186 -10.72 1.13 2.85
N ALA A 187 -10.15 2.20 3.44
CA ALA A 187 -9.43 3.22 2.69
C ALA A 187 -8.02 3.39 3.23
N PHE A 188 -7.04 3.44 2.32
CA PHE A 188 -5.67 3.87 2.58
C PHE A 188 -5.51 5.29 2.03
N LEU A 189 -5.28 6.26 2.92
CA LEU A 189 -5.15 7.67 2.57
C LEU A 189 -3.78 8.21 2.99
N PRO A 190 -3.03 8.87 2.08
CA PRO A 190 -1.70 9.39 2.37
C PRO A 190 -1.76 10.70 3.18
N CYS A 191 -0.72 10.98 3.96
CA CYS A 191 -0.64 12.19 4.77
C CYS A 191 0.80 12.67 4.96
N ASN A 192 1.44 13.14 3.90
CA ASN A 192 2.83 13.59 3.91
C ASN A 192 3.02 14.89 3.12
N GLN A 193 3.14 15.99 3.81
CA GLN A 193 3.39 17.31 3.17
C GLN A 193 4.85 17.43 2.71
N PRO A 194 5.12 18.10 1.59
CA PRO A 194 4.18 18.81 0.69
C PRO A 194 3.57 17.94 -0.42
N TYR A 195 3.81 16.64 -0.41
CA TYR A 195 3.57 15.71 -1.52
C TYR A 195 2.11 15.24 -1.60
N THR A 196 1.47 15.04 -0.44
CA THR A 196 0.11 14.52 -0.34
C THR A 196 -0.74 15.35 0.62
N MET A 197 -1.76 14.76 1.26
CA MET A 197 -2.67 15.48 2.15
C MET A 197 -2.00 16.02 3.42
N THR A 198 -2.51 17.15 3.89
CA THR A 198 -2.41 17.53 5.32
C THR A 198 -3.31 16.61 6.15
N VAL A 199 -3.14 16.63 7.49
CA VAL A 199 -4.07 15.94 8.40
C VAL A 199 -5.52 16.39 8.18
N ASP A 200 -5.76 17.68 7.94
CA ASP A 200 -7.11 18.22 7.74
C ASP A 200 -7.72 17.77 6.40
N GLN A 201 -6.92 17.73 5.33
CA GLN A 201 -7.35 17.20 4.03
C GLN A 201 -7.67 15.71 4.14
N LEU A 202 -6.85 14.91 4.84
CA LEU A 202 -7.10 13.48 5.05
C LEU A 202 -8.42 13.26 5.82
N VAL A 203 -8.65 14.02 6.89
CA VAL A 203 -9.91 13.96 7.66
C VAL A 203 -11.11 14.34 6.80
N LYS A 204 -10.99 15.37 5.95
CA LYS A 204 -12.02 15.77 5.00
C LYS A 204 -12.27 14.68 3.96
N ALA A 205 -11.22 14.08 3.39
CA ALA A 205 -11.32 12.96 2.46
C ALA A 205 -12.03 11.76 3.09
N ALA A 206 -11.62 11.38 4.31
CA ALA A 206 -12.24 10.30 5.06
C ALA A 206 -13.74 10.55 5.36
N ASN A 207 -14.13 11.78 5.69
CA ASN A 207 -15.53 12.17 5.89
C ASN A 207 -16.34 12.22 4.59
N THR A 208 -15.70 12.44 3.45
CA THR A 208 -16.31 12.40 2.12
C THR A 208 -16.55 10.95 1.68
N ILE A 209 -15.54 10.10 1.76
CA ILE A 209 -15.57 8.68 1.34
C ILE A 209 -16.41 7.83 2.31
N LYS A 210 -16.31 8.12 3.63
CA LYS A 210 -16.95 7.40 4.75
C LYS A 210 -16.63 5.90 4.74
N PRO A 211 -15.35 5.50 4.69
CA PRO A 211 -14.98 4.10 4.77
C PRO A 211 -15.33 3.55 6.16
N LYS A 212 -15.54 2.23 6.28
CA LYS A 212 -15.70 1.60 7.60
C LYS A 212 -14.39 1.61 8.38
N VAL A 213 -13.27 1.42 7.67
CA VAL A 213 -11.92 1.42 8.24
C VAL A 213 -11.02 2.36 7.44
N LEU A 214 -10.27 3.19 8.13
CA LEU A 214 -9.26 4.10 7.58
C LEU A 214 -7.87 3.68 8.04
N PHE A 215 -6.97 3.47 7.10
CA PHE A 215 -5.54 3.37 7.33
C PHE A 215 -4.86 4.65 6.80
N PRO A 216 -4.47 5.57 7.68
CA PRO A 216 -3.50 6.60 7.30
C PRO A 216 -2.18 5.92 6.95
N TYR A 217 -1.62 6.20 5.77
CA TYR A 217 -0.36 5.63 5.32
C TYR A 217 0.51 6.71 4.65
N HIS A 218 1.72 6.40 4.18
CA HIS A 218 2.60 7.38 3.56
C HIS A 218 2.70 8.68 4.36
N TYR A 219 2.97 8.59 5.67
CA TYR A 219 2.88 9.77 6.55
C TYR A 219 4.23 10.26 7.09
N SER A 220 5.35 9.53 6.87
CA SER A 220 6.70 9.94 7.30
C SER A 220 6.70 10.54 8.71
N GLU A 221 7.14 11.79 8.86
CA GLU A 221 7.21 12.51 10.14
C GLU A 221 5.90 13.24 10.52
N THR A 222 4.82 13.09 9.73
CA THR A 222 3.52 13.69 10.06
C THR A 222 3.01 13.18 11.39
N PRO A 223 2.52 14.05 12.30
CA PRO A 223 1.98 13.61 13.60
C PRO A 223 0.63 12.90 13.43
N ILE A 224 0.67 11.72 12.83
CA ILE A 224 -0.49 10.96 12.31
C ILE A 224 -1.53 10.62 13.39
N ALA A 225 -1.15 10.60 14.67
CA ALA A 225 -2.09 10.41 15.78
C ALA A 225 -3.19 11.48 15.79
N GLN A 226 -2.95 12.67 15.24
CA GLN A 226 -3.95 13.74 15.15
C GLN A 226 -5.15 13.33 14.27
N VAL A 227 -4.97 12.46 13.28
CA VAL A 227 -6.09 11.93 12.47
C VAL A 227 -7.09 11.23 13.37
N ARG A 228 -6.63 10.35 14.28
CA ARG A 228 -7.51 9.66 15.21
C ARG A 228 -8.27 10.63 16.13
N LEU A 229 -7.60 11.66 16.61
CA LEU A 229 -8.23 12.68 17.48
C LEU A 229 -9.31 13.47 16.72
N LYS A 230 -9.02 13.88 15.47
CA LYS A 230 -9.98 14.64 14.64
C LYS A 230 -11.14 13.80 14.13
N MET A 231 -11.00 12.47 14.11
CA MET A 231 -12.05 11.53 13.70
C MET A 231 -12.90 11.02 14.88
N VAL A 232 -12.68 11.54 16.10
CA VAL A 232 -13.53 11.20 17.27
C VAL A 232 -14.97 11.59 16.98
N GLY A 233 -15.91 10.66 17.22
CA GLY A 233 -17.33 10.85 16.94
C GLY A 233 -17.76 10.50 15.50
N SER A 234 -16.83 10.19 14.61
CA SER A 234 -17.17 9.59 13.30
C SER A 234 -17.44 8.08 13.43
N ASN A 235 -18.14 7.51 12.45
CA ASN A 235 -18.34 6.06 12.35
C ASN A 235 -17.14 5.33 11.71
N VAL A 236 -16.05 6.03 11.40
CA VAL A 236 -14.85 5.48 10.74
C VAL A 236 -13.88 4.97 11.79
N LYS A 237 -13.52 3.68 11.71
CA LYS A 237 -12.49 3.09 12.57
C LYS A 237 -11.10 3.44 12.04
N VAL A 238 -10.33 4.27 12.73
CA VAL A 238 -8.97 4.66 12.34
C VAL A 238 -7.95 3.66 12.88
N LEU A 239 -7.24 2.98 11.99
CA LEU A 239 -6.16 2.04 12.28
C LEU A 239 -4.80 2.61 11.85
N ILE A 240 -4.04 3.13 12.81
CA ILE A 240 -2.67 3.60 12.55
C ILE A 240 -1.73 2.40 12.63
N ARG A 241 -0.91 2.20 11.58
CA ARG A 241 0.12 1.17 11.48
C ARG A 241 1.47 1.85 11.28
N ASP A 242 2.54 1.09 11.35
CA ASP A 242 3.88 1.65 11.13
C ASP A 242 4.20 1.68 9.63
N TYR A 243 3.94 2.82 9.02
CA TYR A 243 4.20 3.13 7.60
C TYR A 243 5.27 4.23 7.46
N LYS A 244 6.27 4.24 8.29
CA LYS A 244 7.35 5.23 8.25
C LYS A 244 8.32 5.00 7.10
#